data_0326e09d558aace9ed05557a093266ff
#
_entry.id   0326e09d558aace9ed05557a093266ff
#
_cell.length_a   1.000
_cell.length_b   1.000
_cell.length_c   1.000
_cell.angle_alpha   90.00
_cell.angle_beta   90.00
_cell.angle_gamma   90.00
#
_symmetry.space_group_name_H-M   'P 1'
#
loop_
_entity.id
_entity.type
_entity.pdbx_description
1 polymer ?
#
loop_
_entity_poly.entity_id
_entity_poly.type
_entity_poly.pdbx_seq_one_letter_code
_entity_poly.pdbx_strand_id
1 'polypeptide(L)'
;MTVPSQLDVTRLLDALRGDDRAALDELFPLVYEELRRLARAQLARERPGHTLDSVALVNEAYLKLVGQDGVRLQNRAHFFAVSARAMRAILVDHARARNAAKRGGGGVAIPLDEVAELLSDEQAEHVERLDDGLAQLAGVNEEATRVVECLYFGGLTLEETAVALGMSVATVRRRWSFAKAWLGRALQAGV
;
A
#
# COMPACT_ATOMS: atom_id res chain seq x y z
N MET A 1 20.38 -19.36 2.60
CA MET A 1 19.53 -18.60 1.66
C MET A 1 20.05 -17.18 1.67
N THR A 2 20.65 -16.76 0.56
CA THR A 2 21.28 -15.43 0.42
C THR A 2 20.15 -14.40 0.31
N VAL A 3 20.14 -13.43 1.22
CA VAL A 3 19.24 -12.27 1.10
C VAL A 3 19.61 -11.58 -0.21
N PRO A 4 18.65 -11.37 -1.15
CA PRO A 4 18.94 -10.70 -2.42
C PRO A 4 19.54 -9.33 -2.12
N SER A 5 20.65 -9.02 -2.79
CA SER A 5 21.35 -7.76 -2.55
C SER A 5 20.48 -6.60 -3.03
N GLN A 6 20.57 -5.45 -2.36
CA GLN A 6 19.87 -4.22 -2.81
C GLN A 6 20.23 -3.88 -4.27
N LEU A 7 21.42 -4.27 -4.72
CA LEU A 7 21.93 -4.07 -6.09
C LEU A 7 21.13 -4.90 -7.11
N ASP A 8 20.73 -6.14 -6.79
CA ASP A 8 19.98 -6.99 -7.71
C ASP A 8 18.57 -6.42 -7.95
N VAL A 9 17.87 -5.99 -6.89
CA VAL A 9 16.57 -5.35 -7.00
C VAL A 9 16.66 -4.05 -7.82
N THR A 10 17.64 -3.22 -7.58
CA THR A 10 17.82 -1.95 -8.32
C THR A 10 18.10 -2.21 -9.80
N ARG A 11 18.95 -3.18 -10.13
CA ARG A 11 19.26 -3.57 -11.51
C ARG A 11 18.01 -4.05 -12.26
N LEU A 12 17.18 -4.89 -11.62
CA LEU A 12 15.95 -5.38 -12.22
C LEU A 12 14.91 -4.26 -12.39
N LEU A 13 14.81 -3.32 -11.44
CA LEU A 13 13.96 -2.14 -11.58
C LEU A 13 14.42 -1.22 -12.73
N ASP A 14 15.72 -1.12 -12.98
CA ASP A 14 16.25 -0.38 -14.13
C ASP A 14 15.94 -1.09 -15.46
N ALA A 15 16.00 -2.43 -15.50
CA ALA A 15 15.61 -3.23 -16.66
C ALA A 15 14.11 -3.06 -16.99
N LEU A 16 13.25 -2.94 -15.98
CA LEU A 16 11.82 -2.65 -16.15
C LEU A 16 11.52 -1.31 -16.83
N ARG A 17 12.44 -0.35 -16.79
CA ARG A 17 12.30 0.92 -17.54
C ARG A 17 12.36 0.72 -19.06
N GLY A 18 12.90 -0.41 -19.51
CA GLY A 18 12.97 -0.81 -20.90
C GLY A 18 11.80 -1.63 -21.41
N ASP A 19 10.70 -1.74 -20.64
CA ASP A 19 9.53 -2.59 -20.93
C ASP A 19 9.82 -4.10 -20.93
N ASP A 20 10.88 -4.51 -20.24
CA ASP A 20 11.28 -5.91 -20.09
C ASP A 20 10.45 -6.61 -19.01
N ARG A 21 9.36 -7.25 -19.45
CA ARG A 21 8.49 -8.02 -18.55
C ARG A 21 9.19 -9.21 -17.89
N ALA A 22 10.25 -9.76 -18.49
CA ALA A 22 11.04 -10.85 -17.88
C ALA A 22 11.72 -10.37 -16.59
N ALA A 23 12.11 -9.09 -16.51
CA ALA A 23 12.67 -8.53 -15.29
C ALA A 23 11.67 -8.50 -14.11
N LEU A 24 10.37 -8.48 -14.37
CA LEU A 24 9.33 -8.61 -13.32
C LEU A 24 9.28 -10.02 -12.75
N ASP A 25 9.37 -11.03 -13.60
CA ASP A 25 9.37 -12.42 -13.17
C ASP A 25 10.61 -12.76 -12.32
N GLU A 26 11.75 -12.12 -12.61
CA GLU A 26 12.95 -12.23 -11.79
C GLU A 26 12.86 -11.40 -10.50
N LEU A 27 12.23 -10.23 -10.55
CA LEU A 27 12.08 -9.34 -9.39
C LEU A 27 11.12 -9.90 -8.35
N PHE A 28 9.99 -10.46 -8.79
CA PHE A 28 8.91 -10.89 -7.89
C PHE A 28 9.37 -11.85 -6.80
N PRO A 29 10.11 -12.95 -7.09
CA PRO A 29 10.62 -13.85 -6.05
C PRO A 29 11.54 -13.15 -5.03
N LEU A 30 12.30 -12.14 -5.47
CA LEU A 30 13.25 -11.42 -4.61
C LEU A 30 12.56 -10.49 -3.61
N VAL A 31 11.42 -9.93 -3.98
CA VAL A 31 10.65 -8.98 -3.16
C VAL A 31 9.43 -9.60 -2.48
N TYR A 32 9.07 -10.83 -2.84
CA TYR A 32 7.84 -11.49 -2.40
C TYR A 32 7.68 -11.55 -0.88
N GLU A 33 8.71 -11.97 -0.16
CA GLU A 33 8.64 -12.07 1.30
C GLU A 33 8.51 -10.70 1.97
N GLU A 34 9.09 -9.65 1.39
CA GLU A 34 8.90 -8.29 1.89
C GLU A 34 7.50 -7.76 1.58
N LEU A 35 7.00 -7.98 0.36
CA LEU A 35 5.61 -7.64 0.01
C LEU A 35 4.62 -8.38 0.91
N ARG A 36 4.87 -9.66 1.19
CA ARG A 36 4.05 -10.45 2.11
C ARG A 36 4.09 -9.93 3.54
N ARG A 37 5.26 -9.44 3.99
CA ARG A 37 5.39 -8.78 5.29
C ARG A 37 4.58 -7.48 5.33
N LEU A 38 4.60 -6.67 4.27
CA LEU A 38 3.79 -5.46 4.15
C LEU A 38 2.29 -5.78 4.16
N ALA A 39 1.87 -6.76 3.36
CA ALA A 39 0.49 -7.22 3.34
C ALA A 39 0.02 -7.67 4.72
N ARG A 40 0.82 -8.49 5.41
CA ARG A 40 0.53 -8.91 6.79
C ARG A 40 0.45 -7.71 7.74
N ALA A 41 1.33 -6.72 7.63
CA ALA A 41 1.30 -5.55 8.50
C ALA A 41 0.06 -4.68 8.26
N GLN A 42 -0.42 -4.61 7.02
CA GLN A 42 -1.68 -3.93 6.70
C GLN A 42 -2.90 -4.71 7.20
N LEU A 43 -2.88 -6.04 7.10
CA LEU A 43 -3.95 -6.92 7.59
C LEU A 43 -3.89 -7.17 9.10
N ALA A 44 -2.70 -7.31 9.72
CA ALA A 44 -2.51 -7.67 11.13
C ALA A 44 -2.86 -6.54 12.12
N ARG A 45 -2.99 -5.31 11.62
CA ARG A 45 -3.62 -4.25 12.40
C ARG A 45 -5.08 -4.58 12.71
N GLU A 46 -5.57 -5.68 12.19
CA GLU A 46 -6.97 -6.02 12.12
C GLU A 46 -7.34 -7.37 12.74
N ARG A 47 -6.51 -8.40 12.70
CA ARG A 47 -6.65 -9.66 13.49
C ARG A 47 -5.45 -10.59 13.37
N PRO A 48 -5.02 -11.30 14.44
CA PRO A 48 -4.04 -12.40 14.32
C PRO A 48 -4.71 -13.63 13.69
N GLY A 49 -4.14 -14.19 12.63
CA GLY A 49 -4.52 -15.52 12.16
C GLY A 49 -4.72 -15.72 10.65
N HIS A 50 -4.78 -14.68 9.84
CA HIS A 50 -5.08 -14.80 8.40
C HIS A 50 -3.82 -14.84 7.52
N THR A 51 -3.20 -16.00 7.38
CA THR A 51 -1.99 -16.17 6.55
C THR A 51 -2.30 -16.26 5.06
N LEU A 52 -3.49 -16.73 4.69
CA LEU A 52 -3.94 -16.87 3.29
C LEU A 52 -4.22 -15.50 2.66
N ASP A 53 -4.79 -14.59 3.41
CA ASP A 53 -5.22 -13.28 2.93
C ASP A 53 -4.06 -12.40 2.47
N SER A 54 -2.88 -12.52 3.10
CA SER A 54 -1.69 -11.78 2.69
C SER A 54 -1.14 -12.21 1.33
N VAL A 55 -1.34 -13.45 0.93
CA VAL A 55 -0.92 -13.98 -0.38
C VAL A 55 -1.83 -13.41 -1.47
N ALA A 56 -3.14 -13.43 -1.27
CA ALA A 56 -4.11 -12.86 -2.20
C ALA A 56 -3.84 -11.36 -2.42
N LEU A 57 -3.66 -10.59 -1.34
CA LEU A 57 -3.36 -9.17 -1.41
C LEU A 57 -2.06 -8.87 -2.16
N VAL A 58 -1.00 -9.66 -1.94
CA VAL A 58 0.28 -9.51 -2.67
C VAL A 58 0.11 -9.80 -4.15
N ASN A 59 -0.58 -10.88 -4.50
CA ASN A 59 -0.79 -11.27 -5.90
C ASN A 59 -1.62 -10.22 -6.64
N GLU A 60 -2.69 -9.71 -6.04
CA GLU A 60 -3.53 -8.69 -6.64
C GLU A 60 -2.78 -7.36 -6.80
N ALA A 61 -2.00 -6.94 -5.78
CA ALA A 61 -1.15 -5.76 -5.87
C ALA A 61 -0.09 -5.91 -6.97
N TYR A 62 0.52 -7.09 -7.11
CA TYR A 62 1.46 -7.38 -8.17
C TYR A 62 0.81 -7.26 -9.55
N LEU A 63 -0.36 -7.86 -9.77
CA LEU A 63 -1.10 -7.76 -11.03
C LEU A 63 -1.47 -6.30 -11.37
N LYS A 64 -1.87 -5.51 -10.38
CA LYS A 64 -2.12 -4.08 -10.57
C LYS A 64 -0.84 -3.33 -10.98
N LEU A 65 0.31 -3.65 -10.39
CA LEU A 65 1.60 -3.03 -10.73
C LEU A 65 2.07 -3.38 -12.14
N VAL A 66 1.93 -4.65 -12.54
CA VAL A 66 2.30 -5.15 -13.88
C VAL A 66 1.38 -4.61 -14.97
N GLY A 67 0.09 -4.43 -14.65
CA GLY A 67 -0.93 -3.94 -15.59
C GLY A 67 -0.95 -2.42 -15.78
N GLN A 68 -0.18 -1.66 -15.00
CA GLN A 68 -0.11 -0.21 -15.14
C GLN A 68 1.02 0.20 -16.08
N ASP A 69 0.68 0.47 -17.34
CA ASP A 69 1.61 1.10 -18.28
C ASP A 69 2.10 2.45 -17.74
N GLY A 70 3.42 2.64 -17.65
CA GLY A 70 4.02 3.92 -17.32
C GLY A 70 4.45 4.14 -15.86
N VAL A 71 4.30 3.18 -14.96
CA VAL A 71 4.86 3.28 -13.61
C VAL A 71 6.38 3.16 -13.67
N ARG A 72 7.08 4.30 -13.66
CA ARG A 72 8.54 4.34 -13.59
C ARG A 72 9.01 4.09 -12.16
N LEU A 73 9.40 2.86 -11.88
CA LEU A 73 9.99 2.48 -10.61
C LEU A 73 11.45 2.98 -10.56
N GLN A 74 11.73 3.93 -9.67
CA GLN A 74 13.02 4.63 -9.64
C GLN A 74 14.09 3.87 -8.83
N ASN A 75 13.68 3.22 -7.75
CA ASN A 75 14.55 2.46 -6.85
C ASN A 75 13.70 1.52 -5.98
N ARG A 76 14.38 0.69 -5.17
CA ARG A 76 13.73 -0.27 -4.28
C ARG A 76 12.72 0.39 -3.32
N ALA A 77 13.08 1.51 -2.69
CA ALA A 77 12.18 2.19 -1.75
C ALA A 77 10.92 2.72 -2.48
N HIS A 78 11.10 3.26 -3.69
CA HIS A 78 9.97 3.69 -4.52
C HIS A 78 9.07 2.51 -4.94
N PHE A 79 9.64 1.35 -5.28
CA PHE A 79 8.89 0.13 -5.57
C PHE A 79 7.99 -0.27 -4.39
N PHE A 80 8.53 -0.33 -3.16
CA PHE A 80 7.73 -0.67 -1.98
C PHE A 80 6.69 0.38 -1.63
N ALA A 81 6.98 1.66 -1.83
CA ALA A 81 5.99 2.73 -1.66
C ALA A 81 4.81 2.57 -2.63
N VAL A 82 5.08 2.29 -3.91
CA VAL A 82 4.03 2.06 -4.93
C VAL A 82 3.25 0.79 -4.63
N SER A 83 3.93 -0.30 -4.22
CA SER A 83 3.29 -1.55 -3.82
C SER A 83 2.35 -1.36 -2.63
N ALA A 84 2.78 -0.60 -1.63
CA ALA A 84 1.96 -0.30 -0.45
C ALA A 84 0.69 0.50 -0.81
N ARG A 85 0.81 1.45 -1.73
CA ARG A 85 -0.36 2.19 -2.26
C ARG A 85 -1.32 1.28 -3.01
N ALA A 86 -0.79 0.36 -3.84
CA ALA A 86 -1.62 -0.61 -4.55
C ALA A 86 -2.38 -1.51 -3.58
N MET A 87 -1.70 -2.05 -2.56
CA MET A 87 -2.33 -2.87 -1.52
C MET A 87 -3.41 -2.10 -0.77
N ARG A 88 -3.13 -0.84 -0.37
CA ARG A 88 -4.14 0.01 0.29
C ARG A 88 -5.35 0.22 -0.62
N ALA A 89 -5.15 0.56 -1.90
CA ALA A 89 -6.25 0.77 -2.84
C ALA A 89 -7.14 -0.48 -2.96
N ILE A 90 -6.54 -1.67 -3.00
CA ILE A 90 -7.26 -2.94 -3.00
C ILE A 90 -8.12 -3.07 -1.74
N LEU A 91 -7.54 -2.86 -0.56
CA LEU A 91 -8.28 -2.95 0.71
C LEU A 91 -9.44 -1.93 0.79
N VAL A 92 -9.24 -0.72 0.28
CA VAL A 92 -10.30 0.32 0.20
C VAL A 92 -11.41 -0.11 -0.76
N ASP A 93 -11.06 -0.65 -1.94
CA ASP A 93 -12.05 -1.13 -2.91
C ASP A 93 -12.91 -2.25 -2.29
N HIS A 94 -12.27 -3.19 -1.55
CA HIS A 94 -12.97 -4.25 -0.83
C HIS A 94 -13.85 -3.73 0.31
N ALA A 95 -13.34 -2.78 1.09
CA ALA A 95 -14.09 -2.15 2.18
C ALA A 95 -15.36 -1.46 1.64
N ARG A 96 -15.22 -0.69 0.57
CA ARG A 96 -16.36 -0.01 -0.07
C ARG A 96 -17.38 -0.98 -0.65
N ALA A 97 -16.93 -2.05 -1.32
CA ALA A 97 -17.82 -3.08 -1.86
C ALA A 97 -18.60 -3.78 -0.74
N ARG A 98 -17.93 -4.14 0.35
CA ARG A 98 -18.55 -4.77 1.52
C ARG A 98 -19.59 -3.88 2.18
N ASN A 99 -19.27 -2.61 2.42
CA ASN A 99 -20.18 -1.66 3.04
C ASN A 99 -21.36 -1.27 2.11
N ALA A 100 -21.16 -1.26 0.78
CA ALA A 100 -22.23 -1.08 -0.18
C ALA A 100 -23.21 -2.26 -0.18
N ALA A 101 -22.72 -3.50 -0.11
CA ALA A 101 -23.55 -4.71 -0.03
C ALA A 101 -24.44 -4.69 1.23
N LYS A 102 -23.91 -4.26 2.37
CA LYS A 102 -24.69 -4.10 3.62
C LYS A 102 -25.83 -3.09 3.50
N ARG A 103 -25.63 -2.00 2.76
CA ARG A 103 -26.62 -0.94 2.57
C ARG A 103 -27.69 -1.25 1.52
N GLY A 104 -27.73 -2.49 0.98
CA GLY A 104 -28.73 -2.93 -0.02
C GLY A 104 -28.52 -2.32 -1.41
N GLY A 105 -27.36 -1.79 -1.70
CA GLY A 105 -27.00 -1.26 -3.01
C GLY A 105 -26.80 -2.39 -4.01
N GLY A 106 -27.69 -2.52 -5.01
CA GLY A 106 -27.58 -3.45 -6.12
C GLY A 106 -26.44 -3.07 -7.10
N GLY A 107 -25.23 -2.95 -6.60
CA GLY A 107 -24.02 -2.79 -7.40
C GLY A 107 -23.54 -4.14 -7.90
N VAL A 108 -22.94 -4.15 -9.09
CA VAL A 108 -22.30 -5.31 -9.71
C VAL A 108 -21.46 -6.03 -8.66
N ALA A 109 -21.87 -7.25 -8.31
CA ALA A 109 -21.14 -8.11 -7.40
C ALA A 109 -19.76 -8.38 -8.04
N ILE A 110 -18.71 -7.79 -7.47
CA ILE A 110 -17.36 -8.31 -7.68
C ILE A 110 -17.40 -9.75 -7.18
N PRO A 111 -16.84 -10.75 -7.91
CA PRO A 111 -16.85 -12.12 -7.43
C PRO A 111 -16.27 -12.19 -6.03
N LEU A 112 -17.10 -12.53 -5.07
CA LEU A 112 -16.86 -12.41 -3.64
C LEU A 112 -15.97 -13.56 -3.08
N ASP A 113 -15.45 -14.45 -3.93
CA ASP A 113 -15.13 -15.81 -3.51
C ASP A 113 -13.78 -16.00 -2.80
N GLU A 114 -12.84 -15.05 -2.83
CA GLU A 114 -11.59 -15.20 -2.07
C GLU A 114 -11.16 -13.94 -1.27
N VAL A 115 -11.64 -12.77 -1.62
CA VAL A 115 -11.19 -11.49 -1.05
C VAL A 115 -12.23 -10.85 -0.13
N ALA A 116 -13.48 -11.29 -0.19
CA ALA A 116 -14.56 -10.80 0.71
C ALA A 116 -14.34 -11.17 2.18
N GLU A 117 -13.49 -12.16 2.45
CA GLU A 117 -13.10 -12.55 3.81
C GLU A 117 -11.90 -11.75 4.37
N LEU A 118 -11.26 -10.89 3.56
CA LEU A 118 -10.08 -10.12 3.98
C LEU A 118 -10.35 -9.15 5.12
N LEU A 119 -11.54 -8.56 5.17
CA LEU A 119 -11.90 -7.53 6.16
C LEU A 119 -13.18 -7.91 6.90
N SER A 120 -13.19 -7.76 8.22
CA SER A 120 -14.45 -7.73 8.99
C SER A 120 -15.21 -6.41 8.71
N ASP A 121 -16.45 -6.33 9.14
CA ASP A 121 -17.26 -5.13 8.97
C ASP A 121 -16.68 -3.89 9.66
N GLU A 122 -16.19 -4.06 10.87
CA GLU A 122 -15.55 -3.00 11.65
C GLU A 122 -14.26 -2.53 10.97
N GLN A 123 -13.53 -3.45 10.37
CA GLN A 123 -12.34 -3.19 9.60
C GLN A 123 -12.63 -2.40 8.32
N ALA A 124 -13.66 -2.82 7.58
CA ALA A 124 -14.08 -2.12 6.37
C ALA A 124 -14.44 -0.65 6.67
N GLU A 125 -15.16 -0.41 7.77
CA GLU A 125 -15.48 0.96 8.20
C GLU A 125 -14.22 1.75 8.61
N HIS A 126 -13.26 1.09 9.28
CA HIS A 126 -12.01 1.73 9.65
C HIS A 126 -11.15 2.09 8.44
N VAL A 127 -11.03 1.18 7.47
CA VAL A 127 -10.28 1.39 6.21
C VAL A 127 -10.88 2.54 5.43
N GLU A 128 -12.22 2.61 5.28
CA GLU A 128 -12.89 3.72 4.59
C GLU A 128 -12.63 5.06 5.30
N ARG A 129 -12.82 5.14 6.60
CA ARG A 129 -12.57 6.38 7.37
C ARG A 129 -11.13 6.86 7.24
N LEU A 130 -10.17 5.93 7.27
CA LEU A 130 -8.76 6.27 7.10
C LEU A 130 -8.48 6.76 5.67
N ASP A 131 -9.10 6.14 4.67
CA ASP A 131 -8.97 6.56 3.27
C ASP A 131 -9.54 7.96 3.04
N ASP A 132 -10.72 8.23 3.56
CA ASP A 132 -11.35 9.56 3.50
C ASP A 132 -10.50 10.62 4.20
N GLY A 133 -9.96 10.30 5.39
CA GLY A 133 -9.03 11.18 6.09
C GLY A 133 -7.75 11.46 5.29
N LEU A 134 -7.21 10.45 4.60
CA LEU A 134 -6.03 10.63 3.75
C LEU A 134 -6.35 11.42 2.48
N ALA A 135 -7.52 11.26 1.88
CA ALA A 135 -7.97 12.06 0.75
C ALA A 135 -8.09 13.55 1.13
N GLN A 136 -8.64 13.84 2.30
CA GLN A 136 -8.71 15.21 2.81
C GLN A 136 -7.31 15.76 3.14
N LEU A 137 -6.45 14.96 3.76
CA LEU A 137 -5.05 15.35 4.01
C LEU A 137 -4.32 15.67 2.71
N ALA A 138 -4.57 14.91 1.64
CA ALA A 138 -3.96 15.17 0.32
C ALA A 138 -4.37 16.54 -0.22
N GLY A 139 -5.61 16.96 -0.03
CA GLY A 139 -6.08 18.30 -0.38
C GLY A 139 -5.40 19.43 0.40
N VAL A 140 -4.89 19.14 1.61
CA VAL A 140 -4.19 20.11 2.47
C VAL A 140 -2.67 20.04 2.30
N ASN A 141 -2.12 18.83 2.21
CA ASN A 141 -0.68 18.59 2.13
C ASN A 141 -0.37 17.23 1.50
N GLU A 142 -0.23 17.22 0.17
CA GLU A 142 0.06 16.00 -0.60
C GLU A 142 1.38 15.32 -0.15
N GLU A 143 2.43 16.10 0.16
CA GLU A 143 3.70 15.54 0.63
C GLU A 143 3.54 14.79 1.95
N ALA A 144 2.72 15.33 2.87
CA ALA A 144 2.44 14.66 4.14
C ALA A 144 1.67 13.34 3.92
N THR A 145 0.73 13.31 2.98
CA THR A 145 0.01 12.08 2.59
C THR A 145 0.96 11.04 2.03
N ARG A 146 1.85 11.41 1.10
CA ARG A 146 2.86 10.50 0.55
C ARG A 146 3.81 9.96 1.63
N VAL A 147 4.17 10.77 2.61
CA VAL A 147 4.96 10.32 3.77
C VAL A 147 4.19 9.30 4.61
N VAL A 148 2.87 9.49 4.84
CA VAL A 148 2.03 8.48 5.51
C VAL A 148 2.01 7.19 4.72
N GLU A 149 1.82 7.25 3.41
CA GLU A 149 1.80 6.07 2.54
C GLU A 149 3.10 5.27 2.65
N CYS A 150 4.25 5.92 2.65
CA CYS A 150 5.55 5.27 2.79
C CYS A 150 5.78 4.66 4.18
N LEU A 151 5.59 5.45 5.23
CA LEU A 151 5.92 5.02 6.61
C LEU A 151 4.87 4.08 7.17
N TYR A 152 3.59 4.42 7.02
CA TYR A 152 2.51 3.69 7.66
C TYR A 152 2.10 2.45 6.87
N PHE A 153 1.85 2.58 5.57
CA PHE A 153 1.44 1.46 4.73
C PHE A 153 2.65 0.71 4.15
N GLY A 154 3.68 1.42 3.72
CA GLY A 154 4.89 0.86 3.12
C GLY A 154 5.87 0.26 4.11
N GLY A 155 5.73 0.56 5.42
CA GLY A 155 6.67 0.11 6.44
C GLY A 155 8.10 0.58 6.23
N LEU A 156 8.30 1.63 5.41
CA LEU A 156 9.61 2.19 5.13
C LEU A 156 10.13 2.96 6.35
N THR A 157 11.44 2.98 6.51
CA THR A 157 12.11 3.85 7.49
C THR A 157 12.04 5.32 7.06
N LEU A 158 12.41 6.24 7.94
CA LEU A 158 12.51 7.66 7.61
C LEU A 158 13.51 7.90 6.47
N GLU A 159 14.63 7.19 6.49
CA GLU A 159 15.71 7.26 5.51
C GLU A 159 15.26 6.71 4.15
N GLU A 160 14.62 5.55 4.12
CA GLU A 160 14.06 4.96 2.89
C GLU A 160 12.95 5.84 2.30
N THR A 161 12.09 6.42 3.15
CA THR A 161 11.05 7.37 2.73
C THR A 161 11.67 8.64 2.12
N ALA A 162 12.74 9.15 2.73
CA ALA A 162 13.47 10.30 2.21
C ALA A 162 14.02 10.03 0.80
N VAL A 163 14.62 8.86 0.59
CA VAL A 163 15.10 8.41 -0.72
C VAL A 163 13.94 8.23 -1.72
N ALA A 164 12.87 7.55 -1.32
CA ALA A 164 11.72 7.28 -2.18
C ALA A 164 11.01 8.55 -2.66
N LEU A 165 10.95 9.58 -1.82
CA LEU A 165 10.24 10.82 -2.10
C LEU A 165 11.15 11.98 -2.54
N GLY A 166 12.47 11.78 -2.60
CA GLY A 166 13.43 12.84 -2.94
C GLY A 166 13.46 13.97 -1.91
N MET A 167 13.28 13.66 -0.62
CA MET A 167 13.22 14.63 0.48
C MET A 167 14.37 14.44 1.46
N SER A 168 14.63 15.44 2.31
CA SER A 168 15.50 15.24 3.47
C SER A 168 14.77 14.47 4.58
N VAL A 169 15.51 13.71 5.39
CA VAL A 169 14.96 12.98 6.56
C VAL A 169 14.26 13.94 7.53
N ALA A 170 14.82 15.15 7.70
CA ALA A 170 14.20 16.19 8.53
C ALA A 170 12.83 16.64 7.99
N THR A 171 12.70 16.77 6.66
CA THR A 171 11.43 17.08 6.01
C THR A 171 10.43 15.96 6.20
N VAL A 172 10.83 14.69 5.97
CA VAL A 172 9.97 13.50 6.21
C VAL A 172 9.46 13.50 7.65
N ARG A 173 10.33 13.71 8.64
CA ARG A 173 9.96 13.74 10.06
C ARG A 173 8.95 14.83 10.36
N ARG A 174 9.12 16.02 9.80
CA ARG A 174 8.18 17.14 9.96
C ARG A 174 6.83 16.86 9.32
N ARG A 175 6.82 16.31 8.08
CA ARG A 175 5.58 15.91 7.39
C ARG A 175 4.84 14.80 8.11
N TRP A 176 5.55 13.82 8.65
CA TRP A 176 4.99 12.76 9.46
C TRP A 176 4.32 13.29 10.75
N SER A 177 5.00 14.19 11.47
CA SER A 177 4.43 14.80 12.68
C SER A 177 3.17 15.62 12.38
N PHE A 178 3.18 16.37 11.29
CA PHE A 178 2.01 17.10 10.81
C PHE A 178 0.86 16.15 10.47
N ALA A 179 1.11 15.12 9.66
CA ALA A 179 0.10 14.16 9.24
C ALA A 179 -0.55 13.44 10.42
N LYS A 180 0.25 12.99 11.41
CA LYS A 180 -0.29 12.35 12.63
C LYS A 180 -1.21 13.27 13.42
N ALA A 181 -0.81 14.53 13.60
CA ALA A 181 -1.61 15.49 14.36
C ALA A 181 -2.91 15.84 13.59
N TRP A 182 -2.84 15.91 12.28
CA TRP A 182 -3.98 16.23 11.43
C TRP A 182 -4.98 15.05 11.37
N LEU A 183 -4.51 13.85 11.05
CA LEU A 183 -5.35 12.64 10.98
C LEU A 183 -5.96 12.30 12.34
N GLY A 184 -5.20 12.46 13.43
CA GLY A 184 -5.72 12.24 14.78
C GLY A 184 -6.93 13.11 15.10
N ARG A 185 -6.94 14.37 14.66
CA ARG A 185 -8.10 15.27 14.81
C ARG A 185 -9.25 14.91 13.88
N ALA A 186 -8.95 14.64 12.61
CA ALA A 186 -9.96 14.29 11.62
C ALA A 186 -10.73 13.01 12.02
N LEU A 187 -10.01 11.95 12.42
CA LEU A 187 -10.61 10.69 12.83
C LEU A 187 -11.40 10.77 14.14
N GLN A 188 -11.06 11.70 15.05
CA GLN A 188 -11.82 11.96 16.28
C GLN A 188 -13.08 12.80 16.04
N ALA A 189 -13.06 13.66 15.04
CA ALA A 189 -14.21 14.51 14.68
C ALA A 189 -15.33 13.75 13.94
N GLY A 190 -15.14 12.47 13.61
CA GLY A 190 -16.17 11.64 12.96
C GLY A 190 -16.30 11.93 11.47
N VAL A 191 -15.22 12.34 10.83
CA VAL A 191 -15.16 12.49 9.37
C VAL A 191 -15.11 11.12 8.73
#